data_e9d7fcb6ae0eb7f1aa52bf666ce89188
#
_entry.id   e9d7fcb6ae0eb7f1aa52bf666ce89188
#
_cell.length_a   1.000
_cell.length_b   1.000
_cell.length_c   1.000
_cell.angle_alpha   90.00
_cell.angle_beta   90.00
_cell.angle_gamma   90.00
#
_symmetry.space_group_name_H-M   'P 1'
#
loop_
_entity.id
_entity.type
_entity.pdbx_description
1 polymer ?
#
loop_
_entity_poly.entity_id
_entity_poly.type
_entity_poly.pdbx_seq_one_letter_code
_entity_poly.pdbx_strand_id
1 'polypeptide(L)'
;MADTPETLTLTLDSGDVTIKLRPDLAPKHVERIVELANEGFYDGVPFHRVIPGFMAQGGDGGRGDGTGGSTKPNLKAEFSAEPHVRGVCSMARTNQPDTANSQF
;
A
#
# COMPACT_ATOMS: atom_id res chain seq x y z
N MET A 1 22.45 -8.58 -4.77
CA MET A 1 21.11 -7.96 -4.87
C MET A 1 20.17 -8.63 -3.89
N ALA A 2 19.53 -7.86 -3.06
CA ALA A 2 18.56 -8.44 -2.15
C ALA A 2 17.33 -8.91 -2.91
N ASP A 3 16.82 -10.09 -2.57
CA ASP A 3 15.60 -10.59 -3.19
C ASP A 3 14.41 -9.77 -2.72
N THR A 4 13.52 -9.46 -3.66
CA THR A 4 12.24 -8.84 -3.31
C THR A 4 11.34 -9.88 -2.67
N PRO A 5 10.75 -9.61 -1.50
CA PRO A 5 9.78 -10.54 -0.91
C PRO A 5 8.61 -10.78 -1.87
N GLU A 6 8.10 -12.00 -1.85
CA GLU A 6 6.96 -12.38 -2.69
C GLU A 6 5.63 -12.00 -2.07
N THR A 7 5.56 -11.92 -0.76
CA THR A 7 4.31 -11.68 -0.04
C THR A 7 4.48 -10.66 1.08
N LEU A 8 3.37 -10.01 1.40
CA LEU A 8 3.21 -9.14 2.55
C LEU A 8 2.03 -9.66 3.37
N THR A 9 2.20 -9.81 4.68
CA THR A 9 1.12 -10.26 5.56
C THR A 9 0.61 -9.09 6.39
N LEU A 10 -0.70 -8.85 6.33
CA LEU A 10 -1.39 -7.91 7.22
C LEU A 10 -1.93 -8.70 8.41
N THR A 11 -1.41 -8.42 9.59
CA THR A 11 -1.89 -9.06 10.83
C THR A 11 -2.98 -8.19 11.44
N LEU A 12 -4.22 -8.66 11.32
CA LEU A 12 -5.41 -7.95 11.82
C LEU A 12 -6.01 -8.71 13.01
N ASP A 13 -6.85 -8.03 13.78
CA ASP A 13 -7.54 -8.68 14.90
C ASP A 13 -8.40 -9.87 14.44
N SER A 14 -8.94 -9.78 13.22
CA SER A 14 -9.80 -10.82 12.64
C SER A 14 -9.02 -11.95 11.95
N GLY A 15 -7.69 -11.85 11.87
CA GLY A 15 -6.84 -12.83 11.22
C GLY A 15 -5.84 -12.21 10.27
N ASP A 16 -5.02 -13.04 9.65
CA ASP A 16 -3.98 -12.58 8.73
C ASP A 16 -4.50 -12.51 7.30
N VAL A 17 -4.09 -11.47 6.58
CA VAL A 17 -4.34 -11.34 5.15
C VAL A 17 -2.99 -11.39 4.43
N THR A 18 -2.84 -12.31 3.50
CA THR A 18 -1.61 -12.44 2.72
C THR A 18 -1.77 -11.79 1.35
N ILE A 19 -0.87 -10.87 1.03
CA ILE A 19 -0.88 -10.13 -0.24
C ILE A 19 0.31 -10.58 -1.07
N LYS A 20 0.04 -11.05 -2.29
CA LYS A 20 1.11 -11.34 -3.25
C LYS A 20 1.59 -10.05 -3.87
N LEU A 21 2.87 -9.77 -3.73
CA LEU A 21 3.48 -8.57 -4.29
C LEU A 21 3.72 -8.75 -5.78
N ARG A 22 3.49 -7.69 -6.54
CA ARG A 22 3.60 -7.72 -8.01
C ARG A 22 4.63 -6.69 -8.51
N PRO A 23 5.94 -6.94 -8.28
CA PRO A 23 6.98 -6.02 -8.77
C PRO A 23 7.05 -5.99 -10.31
N ASP A 24 6.50 -6.99 -10.98
CA ASP A 24 6.36 -7.00 -12.43
C ASP A 24 5.42 -5.89 -12.93
N LEU A 25 4.44 -5.47 -12.12
CA LEU A 25 3.48 -4.42 -12.47
C LEU A 25 3.88 -3.05 -11.91
N ALA A 26 4.43 -3.00 -10.71
CA ALA A 26 4.71 -1.74 -10.03
C ALA A 26 5.97 -1.88 -9.15
N PRO A 27 7.16 -1.95 -9.75
CA PRO A 27 8.40 -2.25 -9.01
C PRO A 27 8.73 -1.22 -7.94
N LYS A 28 8.55 0.07 -8.21
CA LYS A 28 8.87 1.12 -7.23
C LYS A 28 7.85 1.17 -6.10
N HIS A 29 6.60 0.90 -6.39
CA HIS A 29 5.54 0.84 -5.36
C HIS A 29 5.77 -0.36 -4.44
N VAL A 30 6.10 -1.52 -4.99
CA VAL A 30 6.43 -2.70 -4.18
C VAL A 30 7.65 -2.43 -3.31
N GLU A 31 8.70 -1.84 -3.87
CA GLU A 31 9.91 -1.50 -3.12
C GLU A 31 9.57 -0.59 -1.93
N ARG A 32 8.74 0.43 -2.14
CA ARG A 32 8.34 1.34 -1.07
C ARG A 32 7.56 0.63 0.03
N ILE A 33 6.60 -0.21 -0.33
CA ILE A 33 5.78 -0.94 0.65
C ILE A 33 6.66 -1.88 1.48
N VAL A 34 7.58 -2.60 0.85
CA VAL A 34 8.52 -3.49 1.55
C VAL A 34 9.40 -2.70 2.51
N GLU A 35 9.94 -1.58 2.05
CA GLU A 35 10.79 -0.71 2.86
C GLU A 35 10.05 -0.20 4.10
N LEU A 36 8.84 0.31 3.93
CA LEU A 36 8.04 0.81 5.04
C LEU A 36 7.61 -0.30 5.99
N ALA A 37 7.25 -1.47 5.47
CA ALA A 37 6.88 -2.60 6.31
C ALA A 37 8.06 -3.06 7.18
N ASN A 38 9.26 -3.11 6.61
CA ASN A 38 10.45 -3.50 7.34
C ASN A 38 10.87 -2.47 8.40
N GLU A 39 10.50 -1.21 8.21
CA GLU A 39 10.76 -0.13 9.18
C GLU A 39 9.70 -0.07 10.30
N GLY A 40 8.66 -0.89 10.24
CA GLY A 40 7.56 -0.84 11.20
C GLY A 40 6.61 0.33 11.00
N PHE A 41 6.67 1.01 9.85
CA PHE A 41 5.85 2.20 9.57
C PHE A 41 4.35 1.91 9.67
N TYR A 42 3.93 0.73 9.25
CA TYR A 42 2.52 0.35 9.22
C TYR A 42 1.98 -0.22 10.53
N ASP A 43 2.85 -0.46 11.50
CA ASP A 43 2.42 -1.07 12.77
C ASP A 43 1.47 -0.13 13.52
N GLY A 44 0.29 -0.64 13.91
CA GLY A 44 -0.72 0.14 14.61
C GLY A 44 -1.48 1.15 13.76
N VAL A 45 -1.27 1.19 12.44
CA VAL A 45 -1.92 2.15 11.54
C VAL A 45 -3.32 1.65 11.19
N PRO A 46 -4.36 2.49 11.37
CA PRO A 46 -5.74 2.06 11.11
C PRO A 46 -6.10 2.08 9.61
N PHE A 47 -7.14 1.34 9.27
CA PHE A 47 -7.83 1.52 8.02
C PHE A 47 -8.81 2.70 8.20
N HIS A 48 -8.39 3.87 7.76
CA HIS A 48 -9.13 5.12 8.00
C HIS A 48 -10.36 5.29 7.11
N ARG A 49 -10.51 4.46 6.08
CA ARG A 49 -11.64 4.53 5.16
C ARG A 49 -12.04 3.12 4.75
N VAL A 50 -13.23 2.71 5.18
CA VAL A 50 -13.78 1.39 4.84
C VAL A 50 -15.17 1.59 4.28
N ILE A 51 -15.38 1.13 3.04
CA ILE A 51 -16.69 1.21 2.38
C ILE A 51 -17.16 -0.21 2.10
N PRO A 52 -18.20 -0.69 2.81
CA PRO A 52 -18.70 -2.07 2.62
C PRO A 52 -19.06 -2.35 1.16
N GLY A 53 -18.64 -3.51 0.69
CA GLY A 53 -18.89 -3.92 -0.69
C GLY A 53 -18.02 -3.23 -1.74
N PHE A 54 -17.10 -2.36 -1.32
CA PHE A 54 -16.24 -1.64 -2.24
C PHE A 54 -14.75 -1.78 -1.90
N MET A 55 -14.30 -1.19 -0.78
CA MET A 55 -12.86 -1.15 -0.51
C MET A 55 -12.55 -0.84 0.96
N ALA A 56 -11.31 -1.10 1.36
CA ALA A 56 -10.73 -0.62 2.60
C ALA A 56 -9.40 0.06 2.26
N GLN A 57 -9.17 1.24 2.82
CA GLN A 57 -7.97 2.03 2.56
C GLN A 57 -7.24 2.30 3.88
N GLY A 58 -5.94 2.11 3.86
CA GLY A 58 -5.10 2.35 5.04
C GLY A 58 -3.70 2.79 4.65
N GLY A 59 -2.78 2.75 5.60
CA GLY A 59 -1.38 3.04 5.33
C GLY A 59 -0.95 4.48 5.56
N ASP A 60 -1.81 5.34 6.14
CA ASP A 60 -1.40 6.68 6.56
C ASP A 60 -0.77 6.61 7.95
N GLY A 61 0.50 6.28 8.01
CA GLY A 61 1.25 6.22 9.26
C GLY A 61 1.66 7.57 9.81
N GLY A 62 1.43 8.65 9.05
CA GLY A 62 1.71 10.01 9.50
C GLY A 62 0.58 10.61 10.31
N ARG A 63 -0.66 10.53 9.81
CA ARG A 63 -1.83 11.12 10.46
C ARG A 63 -2.94 10.13 10.79
N GLY A 64 -3.03 9.04 10.03
CA GLY A 64 -4.05 8.01 10.24
C GLY A 64 -5.45 8.40 9.76
N ASP A 65 -5.60 9.45 8.96
CA ASP A 65 -6.88 9.97 8.50
C ASP A 65 -7.00 10.09 6.96
N GLY A 66 -5.96 9.69 6.25
CA GLY A 66 -5.93 9.74 4.79
C GLY A 66 -5.20 10.96 4.23
N THR A 67 -4.78 11.91 5.08
CA THR A 67 -4.10 13.13 4.63
C THR A 67 -2.58 13.05 4.73
N GLY A 68 -2.04 12.03 5.36
CA GLY A 68 -0.61 11.88 5.60
C GLY A 68 0.02 10.75 4.79
N GLY A 69 1.28 10.50 5.09
CA GLY A 69 2.07 9.47 4.47
C GLY A 69 3.43 9.39 5.14
N SER A 70 4.40 8.74 4.48
CA SER A 70 5.75 8.65 4.99
C SER A 70 6.54 9.92 4.71
N THR A 71 7.72 10.04 5.34
CA THR A 71 8.64 11.16 5.07
C THR A 71 9.43 10.96 3.77
N LYS A 72 9.28 9.81 3.12
CA LYS A 72 9.94 9.53 1.85
C LYS A 72 9.26 10.29 0.72
N PRO A 73 9.95 10.52 -0.42
CA PRO A 73 9.36 11.24 -1.54
C PRO A 73 8.21 10.46 -2.18
N ASN A 74 7.31 11.19 -2.83
CA ASN A 74 6.21 10.58 -3.57
C ASN A 74 6.74 9.74 -4.73
N LEU A 75 5.97 8.71 -5.08
CA LEU A 75 6.32 7.77 -6.13
C LEU A 75 5.74 8.22 -7.47
N LYS A 76 6.50 8.01 -8.54
CA LYS A 76 5.97 8.18 -9.90
C LYS A 76 4.93 7.11 -10.18
N ALA A 77 3.94 7.47 -10.99
CA ALA A 77 2.91 6.54 -11.40
C ALA A 77 3.52 5.35 -12.16
N GLU A 78 3.01 4.16 -11.87
CA GLU A 78 3.40 2.92 -12.55
C GLU A 78 2.12 2.28 -13.05
N PHE A 79 1.60 2.83 -14.15
CA PHE A 79 0.33 2.36 -14.72
C PHE A 79 0.47 0.98 -15.35
N SER A 80 -0.58 0.17 -15.24
CA SER A 80 -0.65 -1.11 -15.89
C SER A 80 -2.06 -1.37 -16.39
N ALA A 81 -2.23 -2.38 -17.25
CA ALA A 81 -3.53 -2.79 -17.74
C ALA A 81 -4.24 -3.77 -16.80
N GLU A 82 -3.63 -4.11 -15.66
CA GLU A 82 -4.22 -5.02 -14.69
C GLU A 82 -5.48 -4.42 -14.08
N PRO A 83 -6.65 -5.06 -14.18
CA PRO A 83 -7.88 -4.49 -13.65
C PRO A 83 -7.94 -4.53 -12.12
N HIS A 84 -8.58 -3.51 -11.54
CA HIS A 84 -8.80 -3.44 -10.09
C HIS A 84 -10.09 -4.18 -9.75
N VAL A 85 -10.01 -5.49 -9.68
CA VAL A 85 -11.13 -6.36 -9.32
C VAL A 85 -11.03 -6.79 -7.87
N ARG A 86 -12.03 -7.55 -7.39
CA ARG A 86 -12.00 -8.06 -6.02
C ARG A 86 -10.70 -8.83 -5.75
N GLY A 87 -10.10 -8.55 -4.60
CA GLY A 87 -8.87 -9.19 -4.17
C GLY A 87 -7.60 -8.47 -4.60
N VAL A 88 -7.71 -7.37 -5.33
CA VAL A 88 -6.54 -6.57 -5.73
C VAL A 88 -6.23 -5.53 -4.68
N CYS A 89 -4.94 -5.40 -4.33
CA CYS A 89 -4.44 -4.35 -3.46
C CYS A 89 -3.67 -3.34 -4.32
N SER A 90 -4.10 -2.08 -4.30
CA SER A 90 -3.54 -1.01 -5.12
C SER A 90 -3.08 0.14 -4.25
N MET A 91 -2.08 0.90 -4.73
CA MET A 91 -1.64 2.10 -4.04
C MET A 91 -2.65 3.22 -4.21
N ALA A 92 -2.91 3.95 -3.12
CA ALA A 92 -3.74 5.14 -3.15
C ALA A 92 -2.90 6.36 -3.50
N ARG A 93 -3.51 7.30 -4.21
CA ARG A 93 -2.90 8.58 -4.59
C ARG A 93 -3.97 9.65 -4.71
N THR A 94 -3.54 10.90 -4.85
CA THR A 94 -4.45 11.99 -5.15
C THR A 94 -4.80 12.01 -6.65
N ASN A 95 -5.51 13.05 -7.12
CA ASN A 95 -5.81 13.22 -8.54
C ASN A 95 -4.54 13.44 -9.38
N GLN A 96 -3.44 13.85 -8.76
CA GLN A 96 -2.17 14.02 -9.45
C GLN A 96 -1.49 12.66 -9.58
N PRO A 97 -1.01 12.27 -10.79
CA PRO A 97 -0.49 10.93 -11.03
C PRO A 97 0.69 10.50 -10.15
N ASP A 98 1.60 11.41 -9.83
CA ASP A 98 2.85 11.08 -9.15
C ASP A 98 2.79 11.43 -7.67
N THR A 99 1.70 11.09 -6.98
CA THR A 99 1.49 11.44 -5.57
C THR A 99 1.29 10.24 -4.66
N ALA A 100 1.48 9.01 -5.13
CA ALA A 100 1.46 7.84 -4.26
C ALA A 100 2.63 7.88 -3.28
N ASN A 101 2.40 7.42 -2.06
CA ASN A 101 3.44 7.43 -1.01
C ASN A 101 3.39 6.15 -0.17
N SER A 102 2.44 6.02 0.73
CA SER A 102 2.36 4.88 1.64
C SER A 102 0.97 4.25 1.73
N GLN A 103 -0.08 4.97 1.34
CA GLN A 103 -1.46 4.47 1.47
C GLN A 103 -1.82 3.46 0.38
N PHE A 104 -2.63 2.50 0.76
CA PHE A 104 -3.09 1.45 -0.16
C PHE A 104 -4.54 1.06 0.12
#